data_2852197c5d2f9ddc76de32c015a38470
#
_entry.id   2852197c5d2f9ddc76de32c015a38470
#
_cell.length_a   1.000
_cell.length_b   1.000
_cell.length_c   1.000
_cell.angle_alpha   90.00
_cell.angle_beta   90.00
_cell.angle_gamma   90.00
#
_symmetry.space_group_name_H-M   'P 1'
#
loop_
_entity.id
_entity.type
_entity.pdbx_description
1 polymer ?
#
loop_
_entity_poly.entity_id
_entity_poly.type
_entity_poly.pdbx_seq_one_letter_code
_entity_poly.pdbx_strand_id
1 'polypeptide(L)'
;MNRRSNCQHLLDHRESKGILEKHLLSFIDYVKVFYCVDHNNLWKILKEMGIPDHLTYILRNLYAGQEATFRTGHGTTDWFQMRKGVCQGYISSRCLFNLYTEYIMRNAWLDYSQTGIKIFGRNINSLTYADDTTFMAESQEELKSLLMRVTEDSENAGLKLNIQKTKIMASGPTTSW
;
A
#
# COMPACT_ATOMS: atom_id res chain seq x y z
N MET A 1 15.87 -3.42 -11.12
CA MET A 1 15.65 -4.84 -10.82
C MET A 1 14.15 -5.09 -10.96
N ASN A 2 13.75 -5.94 -11.86
CA ASN A 2 12.40 -5.93 -12.44
C ASN A 2 11.42 -6.67 -11.52
N ARG A 3 10.40 -5.99 -10.97
CA ARG A 3 9.40 -6.53 -10.02
C ARG A 3 8.63 -7.73 -10.56
N ARG A 4 8.43 -7.78 -11.89
CA ARG A 4 7.83 -8.94 -12.56
C ARG A 4 8.65 -10.22 -12.37
N SER A 5 9.98 -10.13 -12.27
CA SER A 5 10.84 -11.31 -12.08
C SER A 5 10.70 -11.96 -10.70
N ASN A 6 10.42 -11.20 -9.64
CA ASN A 6 10.29 -11.78 -8.29
C ASN A 6 8.96 -12.53 -8.12
N CYS A 7 7.84 -11.98 -8.64
CA CYS A 7 6.57 -12.72 -8.67
C CYS A 7 6.64 -13.94 -9.60
N GLN A 8 7.25 -13.76 -10.77
CA GLN A 8 7.48 -14.87 -11.71
C GLN A 8 8.29 -15.98 -11.06
N HIS A 9 9.37 -15.65 -10.35
CA HIS A 9 10.22 -16.63 -9.67
C HIS A 9 9.50 -17.43 -8.57
N LEU A 10 8.57 -16.81 -7.85
CA LEU A 10 7.71 -17.49 -6.87
C LEU A 10 6.70 -18.42 -7.55
N LEU A 11 6.20 -18.05 -8.72
CA LEU A 11 5.28 -18.86 -9.53
C LEU A 11 6.00 -20.04 -10.18
N ASP A 12 7.15 -19.80 -10.80
CA ASP A 12 7.99 -20.83 -11.47
C ASP A 12 8.43 -21.91 -10.46
N HIS A 13 8.68 -21.56 -9.19
CA HIS A 13 9.05 -22.53 -8.16
C HIS A 13 7.88 -23.46 -7.75
N ARG A 14 6.64 -23.06 -8.00
CA ARG A 14 5.43 -23.88 -7.77
C ARG A 14 5.11 -24.76 -8.97
N GLU A 15 5.29 -24.26 -10.17
CA GLU A 15 5.14 -25.08 -11.39
C GLU A 15 6.10 -26.27 -11.39
N SER A 16 7.33 -26.10 -10.88
CA SER A 16 8.32 -27.19 -10.75
C SER A 16 7.91 -28.28 -9.72
N LYS A 17 6.92 -28.01 -8.86
CA LYS A 17 6.39 -28.98 -7.87
C LYS A 17 5.04 -29.60 -8.26
N GLY A 18 4.53 -29.34 -9.48
CA GLY A 18 3.32 -29.98 -9.98
C GLY A 18 2.02 -29.56 -9.28
N ILE A 19 2.04 -28.46 -8.50
CA ILE A 19 0.85 -27.91 -7.83
C ILE A 19 0.33 -26.76 -8.68
N LEU A 20 -0.47 -27.11 -9.68
CA LEU A 20 -1.18 -26.19 -10.58
C LEU A 20 -2.47 -25.66 -9.92
N GLU A 21 -2.33 -24.92 -8.82
CA GLU A 21 -3.48 -24.19 -8.26
C GLU A 21 -3.62 -22.82 -8.95
N LYS A 22 -4.88 -22.45 -9.25
CA LYS A 22 -5.19 -21.13 -9.79
C LYS A 22 -5.00 -20.08 -8.71
N HIS A 23 -4.13 -19.12 -8.96
CA HIS A 23 -3.93 -18.00 -8.05
C HIS A 23 -4.20 -16.69 -8.78
N LEU A 24 -4.84 -15.78 -8.07
CA LEU A 24 -5.12 -14.44 -8.54
C LEU A 24 -4.21 -13.46 -7.80
N LEU A 25 -3.58 -12.59 -8.56
CA LEU A 25 -2.69 -11.55 -8.09
C LEU A 25 -3.24 -10.19 -8.52
N SER A 26 -3.38 -9.27 -7.58
CA SER A 26 -3.75 -7.89 -7.88
C SER A 26 -2.63 -6.94 -7.48
N PHE A 27 -2.10 -6.22 -8.45
CA PHE A 27 -1.09 -5.18 -8.24
C PHE A 27 -1.80 -3.85 -8.06
N ILE A 28 -1.64 -3.26 -6.88
CA ILE A 28 -2.27 -1.99 -6.52
C ILE A 28 -1.26 -0.87 -6.64
N ASP A 29 -1.68 0.21 -7.28
CA ASP A 29 -1.00 1.50 -7.31
C ASP A 29 -1.90 2.56 -6.67
N TYR A 30 -1.31 3.48 -5.95
CA TYR A 30 -2.03 4.60 -5.34
C TYR A 30 -1.76 5.90 -6.10
N VAL A 31 -2.72 6.81 -6.05
CA VAL A 31 -2.59 8.12 -6.70
C VAL A 31 -1.82 9.07 -5.78
N LYS A 32 -0.61 9.49 -6.21
CA LYS A 32 0.19 10.55 -5.53
C LYS A 32 0.30 10.36 -4.01
N VAL A 33 0.54 9.15 -3.56
CA VAL A 33 0.45 8.71 -2.17
C VAL A 33 1.17 9.60 -1.16
N PHE A 34 2.41 10.03 -1.46
CA PHE A 34 3.20 10.88 -0.55
C PHE A 34 2.57 12.25 -0.32
N TYR A 35 1.78 12.75 -1.27
CA TYR A 35 1.08 14.04 -1.14
C TYR A 35 -0.29 13.95 -0.48
N CYS A 36 -0.83 12.73 -0.35
CA CYS A 36 -2.20 12.51 0.16
C CYS A 36 -2.26 12.21 1.64
N VAL A 37 -1.14 11.86 2.29
CA VAL A 37 -1.11 11.54 3.72
C VAL A 37 -1.60 12.73 4.54
N ASP A 38 -2.73 12.58 5.22
CA ASP A 38 -3.25 13.60 6.13
C ASP A 38 -2.46 13.58 7.45
N HIS A 39 -1.92 14.73 7.87
CA HIS A 39 -1.08 14.81 9.06
C HIS A 39 -1.85 14.42 10.33
N ASN A 40 -3.13 14.82 10.47
CA ASN A 40 -3.91 14.49 11.66
C ASN A 40 -4.15 12.98 11.77
N ASN A 41 -4.50 12.35 10.64
CA ASN A 41 -4.65 10.90 10.58
C ASN A 41 -3.32 10.19 10.84
N LEU A 42 -2.21 10.70 10.29
CA LEU A 42 -0.88 10.14 10.53
C LEU A 42 -0.55 10.09 12.01
N TRP A 43 -0.74 11.19 12.74
CA TRP A 43 -0.44 11.23 14.17
C TRP A 43 -1.33 10.31 14.99
N LYS A 44 -2.61 10.18 14.63
CA LYS A 44 -3.53 9.24 15.24
C LYS A 44 -3.07 7.79 15.02
N ILE A 45 -2.75 7.44 13.79
CA ILE A 45 -2.26 6.12 13.40
C ILE A 45 -0.97 5.75 14.15
N LEU A 46 0.01 6.64 14.21
CA LEU A 46 1.26 6.39 14.93
C LEU A 46 1.01 6.09 16.41
N LYS A 47 0.06 6.80 17.03
CA LYS A 47 -0.33 6.55 18.43
C LYS A 47 -1.01 5.20 18.59
N GLU A 48 -1.93 4.83 17.70
CA GLU A 48 -2.64 3.54 17.71
C GLU A 48 -1.69 2.37 17.44
N MET A 49 -0.63 2.58 16.67
CA MET A 49 0.44 1.60 16.45
C MET A 49 1.43 1.49 17.64
N GLY A 50 1.23 2.25 18.70
CA GLY A 50 2.07 2.22 19.90
C GLY A 50 3.40 2.97 19.78
N ILE A 51 3.53 3.87 18.80
CA ILE A 51 4.71 4.74 18.70
C ILE A 51 4.72 5.70 19.90
N PRO A 52 5.82 5.79 20.65
CA PRO A 52 5.92 6.63 21.82
C PRO A 52 5.59 8.10 21.58
N ASP A 53 4.86 8.73 22.50
CA ASP A 53 4.36 10.11 22.35
C ASP A 53 5.50 11.12 22.11
N HIS A 54 6.68 10.93 22.71
CA HIS A 54 7.82 11.83 22.50
C HIS A 54 8.34 11.80 21.07
N LEU A 55 8.33 10.63 20.38
CA LEU A 55 8.72 10.51 18.98
C LEU A 55 7.67 11.13 18.08
N THR A 56 6.39 10.88 18.35
CA THR A 56 5.30 11.50 17.63
C THR A 56 5.34 13.03 17.77
N TYR A 57 5.67 13.55 18.95
CA TYR A 57 5.83 14.99 19.19
C TYR A 57 6.97 15.58 18.35
N ILE A 58 8.14 14.93 18.30
CA ILE A 58 9.28 15.37 17.48
C ILE A 58 8.89 15.40 16.01
N LEU A 59 8.21 14.35 15.50
CA LEU A 59 7.75 14.28 14.13
C LEU A 59 6.75 15.39 13.83
N ARG A 60 5.79 15.64 14.71
CA ARG A 60 4.82 16.74 14.55
C ARG A 60 5.51 18.09 14.45
N ASN A 61 6.52 18.35 15.27
CA ASN A 61 7.30 19.59 15.22
C ASN A 61 8.09 19.71 13.92
N LEU A 62 8.61 18.61 13.39
CA LEU A 62 9.32 18.59 12.12
C LEU A 62 8.40 18.96 10.94
N TYR A 63 7.12 18.57 11.01
CA TYR A 63 6.11 18.86 9.99
C TYR A 63 5.32 20.15 10.27
N ALA A 64 5.43 20.72 11.49
CA ALA A 64 4.77 21.96 11.86
C ALA A 64 5.41 23.15 11.13
N GLY A 65 4.58 23.98 10.54
CA GLY A 65 5.05 25.18 9.87
C GLY A 65 5.80 24.95 8.54
N GLN A 66 5.75 23.75 7.98
CA GLN A 66 6.30 23.50 6.67
C GLN A 66 5.51 24.28 5.60
N GLU A 67 6.25 25.04 4.81
CA GLU A 67 5.70 25.83 3.72
C GLU A 67 6.26 25.33 2.38
N ALA A 68 5.49 25.49 1.34
CA ALA A 68 5.88 25.14 -0.02
C ALA A 68 5.52 26.27 -1.00
N THR A 69 6.25 26.33 -2.09
CA THR A 69 5.95 27.18 -3.24
C THR A 69 6.15 26.37 -4.52
N PHE A 70 5.40 26.69 -5.56
CA PHE A 70 5.56 26.09 -6.87
C PHE A 70 6.23 27.04 -7.83
N ARG A 71 7.20 26.54 -8.57
CA ARG A 71 7.79 27.27 -9.69
C ARG A 71 7.01 26.94 -10.96
N THR A 72 6.40 27.98 -11.55
CA THR A 72 5.66 27.89 -12.81
C THR A 72 6.43 28.58 -13.91
N GLY A 73 6.01 28.42 -15.16
CA GLY A 73 6.59 29.19 -16.30
C GLY A 73 6.42 30.72 -16.20
N HIS A 74 5.52 31.19 -15.31
CA HIS A 74 5.21 32.61 -15.10
C HIS A 74 5.79 33.18 -13.79
N GLY A 75 6.59 32.38 -13.04
CA GLY A 75 7.17 32.76 -11.75
C GLY A 75 6.92 31.75 -10.65
N THR A 76 7.17 32.15 -9.40
CA THR A 76 6.88 31.36 -8.21
C THR A 76 5.55 31.78 -7.60
N THR A 77 4.79 30.80 -7.08
CA THR A 77 3.57 31.09 -6.29
C THR A 77 3.94 31.69 -4.93
N ASP A 78 2.97 32.28 -4.24
CA ASP A 78 3.12 32.62 -2.84
C ASP A 78 3.37 31.36 -2.00
N TRP A 79 4.02 31.52 -0.84
CA TRP A 79 4.26 30.46 0.11
C TRP A 79 2.93 30.04 0.76
N PHE A 80 2.68 28.73 0.83
CA PHE A 80 1.51 28.18 1.48
C PHE A 80 1.90 27.07 2.44
N GLN A 81 1.17 26.94 3.56
CA GLN A 81 1.42 25.93 4.56
C GLN A 81 0.98 24.53 4.06
N MET A 82 1.88 23.56 4.24
CA MET A 82 1.61 22.16 3.94
C MET A 82 0.86 21.51 5.10
N ARG A 83 -0.39 21.11 4.86
CA ARG A 83 -1.23 20.39 5.84
C ARG A 83 -1.36 18.91 5.54
N LYS A 84 -0.91 18.48 4.38
CA LYS A 84 -0.96 17.10 3.87
C LYS A 84 0.34 16.77 3.17
N GLY A 85 0.62 15.48 3.15
CA GLY A 85 1.76 14.92 2.45
C GLY A 85 2.99 14.74 3.36
N VAL A 86 3.82 13.81 2.94
CA VAL A 86 5.16 13.59 3.50
C VAL A 86 6.19 14.01 2.47
N CYS A 87 7.20 14.75 2.90
CA CYS A 87 8.19 15.34 1.99
C CYS A 87 8.95 14.27 1.22
N GLN A 88 8.84 14.29 -0.09
CA GLN A 88 9.58 13.39 -0.95
C GLN A 88 11.08 13.71 -0.85
N GLY A 89 11.90 12.68 -0.55
CA GLY A 89 13.34 12.84 -0.38
C GLY A 89 13.85 12.72 1.07
N TYR A 90 13.01 12.89 2.07
CA TYR A 90 13.39 12.59 3.45
C TYR A 90 13.33 11.09 3.74
N ILE A 91 14.32 10.55 4.44
CA ILE A 91 14.36 9.13 4.87
C ILE A 91 13.14 8.79 5.73
N SER A 92 12.75 9.69 6.64
CA SER A 92 11.58 9.54 7.52
C SER A 92 10.26 9.43 6.77
N SER A 93 10.12 10.06 5.60
CA SER A 93 8.86 10.05 4.84
C SER A 93 8.48 8.66 4.35
N ARG A 94 9.45 7.86 3.92
CA ARG A 94 9.21 6.46 3.55
C ARG A 94 8.77 5.63 4.73
N CYS A 95 9.42 5.80 5.88
CA CYS A 95 9.06 5.08 7.10
C CYS A 95 7.64 5.45 7.55
N LEU A 96 7.30 6.74 7.55
CA LEU A 96 5.96 7.22 7.93
C LEU A 96 4.89 6.71 6.97
N PHE A 97 5.17 6.74 5.68
CA PHE A 97 4.26 6.19 4.68
C PHE A 97 4.07 4.67 4.86
N ASN A 98 5.15 3.91 5.06
CA ASN A 98 5.05 2.47 5.30
C ASN A 98 4.24 2.15 6.57
N LEU A 99 4.42 2.90 7.65
CA LEU A 99 3.60 2.74 8.87
C LEU A 99 2.12 3.07 8.59
N TYR A 100 1.88 4.11 7.81
CA TYR A 100 0.52 4.51 7.44
C TYR A 100 -0.19 3.43 6.62
N THR A 101 0.46 2.89 5.60
CA THR A 101 -0.10 1.80 4.78
C THR A 101 -0.20 0.49 5.54
N GLU A 102 0.78 0.17 6.38
CA GLU A 102 0.73 -1.02 7.25
C GLU A 102 -0.48 -0.98 8.18
N TYR A 103 -0.79 0.17 8.76
CA TYR A 103 -1.99 0.32 9.59
C TYR A 103 -3.28 0.08 8.80
N ILE A 104 -3.39 0.65 7.60
CA ILE A 104 -4.56 0.44 6.71
C ILE A 104 -4.70 -1.05 6.40
N MET A 105 -3.59 -1.69 6.02
CA MET A 105 -3.60 -3.11 5.67
C MET A 105 -3.99 -3.99 6.86
N ARG A 106 -3.45 -3.73 8.05
CA ARG A 106 -3.83 -4.48 9.26
C ARG A 106 -5.31 -4.38 9.53
N ASN A 107 -5.91 -3.20 9.41
CA ASN A 107 -7.34 -3.03 9.63
C ASN A 107 -8.19 -3.75 8.58
N ALA A 108 -7.77 -3.67 7.30
CA ALA A 108 -8.43 -4.40 6.23
C ALA A 108 -8.35 -5.93 6.40
N TRP A 109 -7.35 -6.45 7.11
CA TRP A 109 -7.06 -7.89 7.21
C TRP A 109 -7.48 -8.57 8.49
N LEU A 110 -7.94 -7.85 9.51
CA LEU A 110 -8.39 -8.46 10.77
C LEU A 110 -9.44 -9.56 10.54
N ASP A 111 -10.27 -9.41 9.48
CA ASP A 111 -11.31 -10.38 9.11
C ASP A 111 -10.85 -11.47 8.11
N TYR A 112 -9.63 -11.35 7.54
CA TYR A 112 -9.15 -12.19 6.42
C TYR A 112 -7.89 -13.03 6.75
N SER A 113 -7.69 -13.38 8.01
CA SER A 113 -6.53 -14.19 8.44
C SER A 113 -6.46 -15.58 7.78
N GLN A 114 -7.58 -16.08 7.24
CA GLN A 114 -7.70 -17.37 6.57
C GLN A 114 -7.59 -17.27 5.03
N THR A 115 -7.53 -16.05 4.47
CA THR A 115 -7.49 -15.81 3.02
C THR A 115 -6.06 -15.76 2.51
N GLY A 116 -5.91 -15.91 1.20
CA GLY A 116 -4.61 -15.86 0.54
C GLY A 116 -4.07 -17.21 0.13
N ILE A 117 -2.86 -17.22 -0.38
CA ILE A 117 -2.19 -18.41 -0.89
C ILE A 117 -1.41 -19.10 0.23
N LYS A 118 -1.58 -20.40 0.37
CA LYS A 118 -0.82 -21.20 1.35
C LYS A 118 0.61 -21.48 0.85
N ILE A 119 1.60 -20.89 1.52
CA ILE A 119 3.01 -21.13 1.24
C ILE A 119 3.66 -21.68 2.51
N PHE A 120 4.18 -22.88 2.45
CA PHE A 120 4.81 -23.56 3.60
C PHE A 120 3.94 -23.56 4.87
N GLY A 121 2.62 -23.78 4.72
CA GLY A 121 1.65 -23.83 5.83
C GLY A 121 1.26 -22.46 6.41
N ARG A 122 1.70 -21.36 5.80
CA ARG A 122 1.28 -20.00 6.16
C ARG A 122 0.45 -19.39 5.05
N ASN A 123 -0.64 -18.72 5.43
CA ASN A 123 -1.42 -17.94 4.48
C ASN A 123 -0.68 -16.63 4.17
N ILE A 124 -0.42 -16.38 2.89
CA ILE A 124 0.13 -15.13 2.39
C ILE A 124 -0.92 -14.50 1.48
N ASN A 125 -1.49 -13.40 1.90
CA ASN A 125 -2.53 -12.67 1.18
C ASN A 125 -2.02 -11.39 0.53
N SER A 126 -0.83 -10.92 0.92
CA SER A 126 -0.23 -9.75 0.33
C SER A 126 1.29 -9.73 0.39
N LEU A 127 1.85 -8.95 -0.50
CA LEU A 127 3.25 -8.53 -0.49
C LEU A 127 3.29 -7.02 -0.69
N THR A 128 3.88 -6.31 0.26
CA THR A 128 4.04 -4.86 0.20
C THR A 128 5.51 -4.49 0.07
N TYR A 129 5.81 -3.62 -0.87
CA TYR A 129 7.13 -3.04 -1.04
C TYR A 129 7.00 -1.54 -1.32
N ALA A 130 7.29 -0.73 -0.31
CA ALA A 130 7.05 0.72 -0.32
C ALA A 130 5.58 1.04 -0.66
N ASP A 131 5.34 1.74 -1.77
CA ASP A 131 4.02 2.11 -2.27
C ASP A 131 3.34 1.02 -3.14
N ASP A 132 4.07 -0.03 -3.51
CA ASP A 132 3.51 -1.12 -4.29
C ASP A 132 3.02 -2.24 -3.39
N THR A 133 1.76 -2.57 -3.52
CA THR A 133 1.13 -3.67 -2.83
C THR A 133 0.57 -4.68 -3.83
N THR A 134 0.84 -5.95 -3.59
CA THR A 134 0.28 -7.05 -4.37
C THR A 134 -0.58 -7.91 -3.47
N PHE A 135 -1.85 -8.08 -3.82
CA PHE A 135 -2.75 -9.03 -3.15
C PHE A 135 -2.75 -10.37 -3.85
N MET A 136 -2.97 -11.41 -3.07
CA MET A 136 -3.01 -12.80 -3.52
C MET A 136 -4.28 -13.45 -2.99
N ALA A 137 -5.00 -14.18 -3.84
CA ALA A 137 -6.21 -14.90 -3.49
C ALA A 137 -6.32 -16.20 -4.30
N GLU A 138 -7.06 -17.17 -3.77
CA GLU A 138 -7.35 -18.44 -4.43
C GLU A 138 -8.61 -18.34 -5.30
N SER A 139 -9.49 -17.36 -5.04
CA SER A 139 -10.73 -17.14 -5.80
C SER A 139 -10.94 -15.69 -6.21
N GLN A 140 -11.78 -15.50 -7.23
CA GLN A 140 -12.13 -14.15 -7.72
C GLN A 140 -12.98 -13.38 -6.71
N GLU A 141 -13.88 -14.05 -6.02
CA GLU A 141 -14.75 -13.48 -4.99
C GLU A 141 -13.91 -12.99 -3.81
N GLU A 142 -12.93 -13.77 -3.41
CA GLU A 142 -12.00 -13.44 -2.33
C GLU A 142 -11.17 -12.19 -2.69
N LEU A 143 -10.57 -12.17 -3.89
CA LEU A 143 -9.79 -11.03 -4.37
C LEU A 143 -10.64 -9.76 -4.46
N LYS A 144 -11.89 -9.88 -4.95
CA LYS A 144 -12.83 -8.76 -5.03
C LYS A 144 -13.18 -8.22 -3.66
N SER A 145 -13.45 -9.09 -2.68
CA SER A 145 -13.76 -8.71 -1.31
C SER A 145 -12.59 -7.97 -0.66
N LEU A 146 -11.37 -8.49 -0.83
CA LEU A 146 -10.14 -7.84 -0.36
C LEU A 146 -9.95 -6.46 -0.98
N LEU A 147 -10.11 -6.34 -2.29
CA LEU A 147 -9.96 -5.06 -3.00
C LEU A 147 -10.98 -4.04 -2.55
N MET A 148 -12.24 -4.43 -2.37
CA MET A 148 -13.29 -3.52 -1.90
C MET A 148 -12.97 -3.00 -0.50
N ARG A 149 -12.58 -3.87 0.43
CA ARG A 149 -12.24 -3.49 1.80
C ARG A 149 -11.05 -2.55 1.85
N VAL A 150 -9.96 -2.91 1.16
CA VAL A 150 -8.76 -2.06 1.12
C VAL A 150 -9.05 -0.72 0.46
N THR A 151 -9.92 -0.68 -0.55
CA THR A 151 -10.34 0.58 -1.16
C THR A 151 -11.05 1.47 -0.14
N GLU A 152 -12.01 0.91 0.59
CA GLU A 152 -12.78 1.62 1.61
C GLU A 152 -11.87 2.14 2.74
N ASP A 153 -11.02 1.29 3.30
CA ASP A 153 -10.10 1.68 4.38
C ASP A 153 -9.05 2.69 3.91
N SER A 154 -8.58 2.57 2.67
CA SER A 154 -7.67 3.54 2.07
C SER A 154 -8.34 4.90 1.87
N GLU A 155 -9.59 4.93 1.39
CA GLU A 155 -10.35 6.17 1.21
C GLU A 155 -10.64 6.84 2.55
N ASN A 156 -11.00 6.08 3.58
CA ASN A 156 -11.17 6.58 4.95
C ASN A 156 -9.87 7.20 5.51
N ALA A 157 -8.73 6.65 5.12
CA ALA A 157 -7.43 7.19 5.44
C ALA A 157 -6.98 8.33 4.50
N GLY A 158 -7.77 8.68 3.49
CA GLY A 158 -7.47 9.75 2.54
C GLY A 158 -6.54 9.34 1.38
N LEU A 159 -6.28 8.04 1.20
CA LEU A 159 -5.57 7.51 0.04
C LEU A 159 -6.57 7.06 -1.04
N LYS A 160 -6.19 7.22 -2.30
CA LYS A 160 -7.00 6.76 -3.43
C LYS A 160 -6.25 5.76 -4.27
N LEU A 161 -6.90 4.63 -4.57
CA LEU A 161 -6.37 3.66 -5.52
C LEU A 161 -6.40 4.22 -6.94
N ASN A 162 -5.34 3.93 -7.69
CA ASN A 162 -5.26 4.22 -9.10
C ASN A 162 -5.82 3.04 -9.91
N ILE A 163 -7.12 3.07 -10.19
CA ILE A 163 -7.83 1.99 -10.89
C ILE A 163 -7.20 1.70 -12.26
N GLN A 164 -6.72 2.72 -12.97
CA GLN A 164 -6.13 2.54 -14.31
C GLN A 164 -4.79 1.78 -14.27
N LYS A 165 -4.04 1.93 -13.19
CA LYS A 165 -2.76 1.25 -12.99
C LYS A 165 -2.87 -0.04 -12.18
N THR A 166 -3.96 -0.23 -11.44
CA THR A 166 -4.25 -1.47 -10.75
C THR A 166 -4.51 -2.58 -11.76
N LYS A 167 -3.79 -3.69 -11.66
CA LYS A 167 -3.87 -4.79 -12.61
C LYS A 167 -4.10 -6.10 -11.89
N ILE A 168 -4.95 -6.94 -12.47
CA ILE A 168 -5.19 -8.31 -11.99
C ILE A 168 -4.50 -9.27 -12.96
N MET A 169 -3.82 -10.26 -12.43
CA MET A 169 -3.18 -11.34 -13.16
C MET A 169 -3.62 -12.67 -12.56
N ALA A 170 -4.00 -13.59 -13.41
CA ALA A 170 -4.28 -14.98 -13.03
C ALA A 170 -3.05 -15.84 -13.37
N SER A 171 -2.66 -16.71 -12.44
CA SER A 171 -1.65 -17.75 -12.65
C SER A 171 -2.31 -19.11 -12.55
N GLY A 172 -2.05 -19.99 -13.49
CA GLY A 172 -2.60 -21.34 -13.52
C GLY A 172 -2.84 -21.83 -14.95
N PRO A 173 -3.24 -23.09 -15.16
CA PRO A 173 -3.51 -23.61 -16.49
C PRO A 173 -4.62 -22.82 -17.15
N THR A 174 -4.37 -22.37 -18.38
CA THR A 174 -5.33 -21.66 -19.23
C THR A 174 -6.45 -22.60 -19.64
N THR A 175 -7.47 -22.73 -18.83
CA THR A 175 -8.77 -23.17 -19.26
C THR A 175 -9.64 -21.93 -19.38
N SER A 176 -10.14 -21.68 -20.62
CA SER A 176 -10.98 -20.58 -21.06
C SER A 176 -11.78 -19.87 -19.97
N TRP A 177 -11.64 -18.56 -19.95
CA TRP A 177 -12.46 -17.62 -19.19
C TRP A 177 -13.76 -17.34 -19.95
#